data_72cd62ef41c6d2ad56650665526f6d29
#
_entry.id   72cd62ef41c6d2ad56650665526f6d29
#
_cell.length_a   1.000
_cell.length_b   1.000
_cell.length_c   1.000
_cell.angle_alpha   90.00
_cell.angle_beta   90.00
_cell.angle_gamma   90.00
#
_symmetry.space_group_name_H-M   'P 1'
#
loop_
_entity.id
_entity.type
_entity.pdbx_description
1 polymer ?
#
loop_
_entity_poly.entity_id
_entity_poly.type
_entity_poly.pdbx_seq_one_letter_code
_entity_poly.pdbx_strand_id
1 'polypeptide(L)'
;MLTNAVGVIMVVLGVVAAANGWSWFFLLFGLSLGLIFMFGFPQSRVLRAGISRTPEILCRYVPWFQGDFYVLVALLLLVISGMGLGLSKGWDAENIVGAIAGIVLLALAVSGFRSQARLWRRCRLRIGQSELAIEVIKAGAAPIVIPREAVQAINTEIVDGGIDGSTTRYLALVYGGGGGQPETIHIGRHTAESGLLLSVKPQNLERALAAWKDGGSDDPELLDRVEAILRGRSGTVLG
;
A
#
# COMPACT_ATOMS: atom_id res chain seq x y z
N MET A 1 7.64 5.44 -17.60
CA MET A 1 8.39 4.52 -18.50
C MET A 1 9.88 4.70 -18.41
N LEU A 2 10.42 5.94 -18.38
CA LEU A 2 11.85 6.22 -18.31
C LEU A 2 12.54 5.61 -17.09
N THR A 3 11.93 5.74 -15.91
CA THR A 3 12.44 5.22 -14.63
C THR A 3 12.63 3.69 -14.64
N ASN A 4 11.70 2.96 -15.27
CA ASN A 4 11.82 1.51 -15.37
C ASN A 4 12.97 1.10 -16.31
N ALA A 5 13.17 1.83 -17.41
CA ALA A 5 14.29 1.59 -18.31
C ALA A 5 15.63 1.82 -17.59
N VAL A 6 15.75 2.90 -16.82
CA VAL A 6 16.93 3.17 -16.00
C VAL A 6 17.16 2.04 -14.99
N GLY A 7 16.10 1.58 -14.30
CA GLY A 7 16.20 0.47 -13.36
C GLY A 7 16.72 -0.82 -14.01
N VAL A 8 16.21 -1.17 -15.19
CA VAL A 8 16.70 -2.35 -15.95
C VAL A 8 18.17 -2.18 -16.33
N ILE A 9 18.57 -0.99 -16.80
CA ILE A 9 19.97 -0.71 -17.17
C ILE A 9 20.87 -0.90 -15.96
N MET A 10 20.49 -0.43 -14.76
CA MET A 10 21.29 -0.60 -13.55
C MET A 10 21.48 -2.08 -13.16
N VAL A 11 20.44 -2.88 -13.29
CA VAL A 11 20.55 -4.35 -13.07
C VAL A 11 21.50 -4.97 -14.07
N VAL A 12 21.35 -4.65 -15.37
CA VAL A 12 22.22 -5.20 -16.43
C VAL A 12 23.68 -4.82 -16.20
N LEU A 13 23.97 -3.57 -15.82
CA LEU A 13 25.33 -3.12 -15.50
C LEU A 13 25.91 -3.88 -14.31
N GLY A 14 25.12 -4.15 -13.27
CA GLY A 14 25.54 -4.98 -12.13
C GLY A 14 25.88 -6.41 -12.54
N VAL A 15 25.06 -7.02 -13.41
CA VAL A 15 25.31 -8.38 -13.95
C VAL A 15 26.59 -8.40 -14.81
N VAL A 16 26.75 -7.43 -15.71
CA VAL A 16 27.93 -7.33 -16.57
C VAL A 16 29.20 -7.14 -15.74
N ALA A 17 29.18 -6.29 -14.72
CA ALA A 17 30.30 -6.09 -13.83
C ALA A 17 30.70 -7.39 -13.11
N ALA A 18 29.71 -8.13 -12.59
CA ALA A 18 29.96 -9.42 -11.95
C ALA A 18 30.51 -10.47 -12.92
N ALA A 19 29.99 -10.52 -14.15
CA ALA A 19 30.44 -11.45 -15.21
C ALA A 19 31.89 -11.15 -15.66
N ASN A 20 32.33 -9.88 -15.59
CA ASN A 20 33.70 -9.48 -15.90
C ASN A 20 34.70 -9.65 -14.73
N GLY A 21 34.32 -10.41 -13.71
CA GLY A 21 35.19 -10.71 -12.60
C GLY A 21 35.26 -9.62 -11.51
N TRP A 22 34.40 -8.61 -11.58
CA TRP A 22 34.26 -7.66 -10.50
C TRP A 22 33.62 -8.34 -9.29
N SER A 23 33.78 -7.74 -8.10
CA SER A 23 33.17 -8.30 -6.90
C SER A 23 31.64 -8.47 -7.07
N TRP A 24 31.11 -9.61 -6.62
CA TRP A 24 29.67 -9.90 -6.65
C TRP A 24 28.80 -8.85 -5.90
N PHE A 25 29.43 -8.03 -5.07
CA PHE A 25 28.77 -6.89 -4.44
C PHE A 25 28.25 -5.86 -5.44
N PHE A 26 28.88 -5.72 -6.61
CA PHE A 26 28.39 -4.84 -7.68
C PHE A 26 27.07 -5.36 -8.28
N LEU A 27 26.86 -6.67 -8.30
CA LEU A 27 25.57 -7.26 -8.68
C LEU A 27 24.48 -6.82 -7.71
N LEU A 28 24.73 -6.95 -6.40
CA LEU A 28 23.76 -6.54 -5.38
C LEU A 28 23.48 -5.04 -5.42
N PHE A 29 24.51 -4.24 -5.65
CA PHE A 29 24.38 -2.79 -5.78
C PHE A 29 23.54 -2.42 -7.00
N GLY A 30 23.82 -3.00 -8.18
CA GLY A 30 23.05 -2.80 -9.39
C GLY A 30 21.58 -3.24 -9.24
N LEU A 31 21.35 -4.39 -8.60
CA LEU A 31 20.01 -4.88 -8.27
C LEU A 31 19.28 -3.92 -7.32
N SER A 32 19.95 -3.41 -6.30
CA SER A 32 19.39 -2.44 -5.36
C SER A 32 18.98 -1.16 -6.04
N LEU A 33 19.86 -0.53 -6.81
CA LEU A 33 19.53 0.66 -7.59
C LEU A 33 18.40 0.39 -8.57
N GLY A 34 18.43 -0.74 -9.27
CA GLY A 34 17.36 -1.14 -10.18
C GLY A 34 16.00 -1.19 -9.49
N LEU A 35 15.91 -1.81 -8.33
CA LEU A 35 14.68 -1.86 -7.54
C LEU A 35 14.21 -0.48 -7.09
N ILE A 36 15.13 0.40 -6.64
CA ILE A 36 14.80 1.78 -6.25
C ILE A 36 14.19 2.53 -7.44
N PHE A 37 14.82 2.46 -8.62
CA PHE A 37 14.30 3.14 -9.81
C PHE A 37 13.01 2.55 -10.34
N MET A 38 12.79 1.24 -10.20
CA MET A 38 11.56 0.58 -10.64
C MET A 38 10.39 0.83 -9.70
N PHE A 39 10.61 0.86 -8.39
CA PHE A 39 9.54 0.83 -7.39
C PHE A 39 9.55 2.02 -6.43
N GLY A 40 10.65 2.78 -6.33
CA GLY A 40 10.78 3.94 -5.44
C GLY A 40 9.99 5.17 -5.89
N PHE A 41 9.62 5.24 -7.17
CA PHE A 41 8.75 6.30 -7.66
C PHE A 41 7.30 5.85 -7.59
N PRO A 42 6.37 6.71 -7.16
CA PRO A 42 4.98 6.36 -6.97
C PRO A 42 4.35 5.94 -8.31
N GLN A 43 4.39 4.65 -8.57
CA GLN A 43 3.64 4.08 -9.67
C GLN A 43 2.25 3.75 -9.14
N SER A 44 1.24 4.38 -9.73
CA SER A 44 -0.19 4.17 -9.44
C SER A 44 -0.70 2.74 -9.71
N ARG A 45 0.19 1.78 -9.91
CA ARG A 45 -0.14 0.41 -10.25
C ARG A 45 -0.32 -0.45 -9.00
N VAL A 46 -1.54 -0.47 -8.49
CA VAL A 46 -1.98 -1.60 -7.65
C VAL A 46 -2.01 -2.82 -8.53
N LEU A 47 -1.02 -3.70 -8.42
CA LEU A 47 -0.88 -4.89 -9.25
C LEU A 47 -2.04 -5.88 -9.02
N ARG A 48 -2.59 -5.95 -7.82
CA ARG A 48 -3.72 -6.83 -7.49
C ARG A 48 -4.47 -6.30 -6.27
N ALA A 49 -5.78 -6.16 -6.40
CA ALA A 49 -6.62 -5.82 -5.26
C ALA A 49 -6.63 -6.97 -4.24
N GLY A 50 -6.31 -6.68 -2.99
CA GLY A 50 -6.35 -7.63 -1.87
C GLY A 50 -7.77 -7.83 -1.38
N ILE A 51 -8.63 -8.41 -2.22
CA ILE A 51 -10.03 -8.68 -1.93
C ILE A 51 -10.19 -10.17 -1.67
N SER A 52 -10.75 -10.52 -0.53
CA SER A 52 -11.17 -11.89 -0.22
C SER A 52 -12.63 -11.89 0.23
N ARG A 53 -13.34 -12.99 -0.02
CA ARG A 53 -14.72 -13.17 0.38
C ARG A 53 -14.87 -14.40 1.25
N THR A 54 -15.42 -14.22 2.46
CA THR A 54 -15.64 -15.32 3.42
C THR A 54 -16.45 -14.81 4.62
N PRO A 55 -17.68 -14.96 4.74
CA PRO A 55 -18.82 -14.68 3.86
C PRO A 55 -18.94 -13.20 3.47
N GLU A 56 -18.25 -12.30 4.19
CA GLU A 56 -18.16 -10.86 3.94
C GLU A 56 -17.05 -10.57 2.94
N ILE A 57 -17.13 -9.40 2.30
CA ILE A 57 -16.04 -8.93 1.45
C ILE A 57 -15.01 -8.25 2.34
N LEU A 58 -13.80 -8.76 2.33
CA LEU A 58 -12.68 -8.20 3.04
C LEU A 58 -11.75 -7.50 2.05
N CYS A 59 -11.68 -6.17 2.15
CA CYS A 59 -10.67 -5.36 1.44
C CYS A 59 -9.48 -5.14 2.37
N ARG A 60 -8.32 -5.62 1.98
CA ARG A 60 -7.10 -5.48 2.77
C ARG A 60 -6.30 -4.26 2.32
N TYR A 61 -5.42 -3.80 3.21
CA TYR A 61 -4.36 -2.87 2.91
C TYR A 61 -3.52 -3.33 1.71
N VAL A 62 -2.81 -2.40 1.08
CA VAL A 62 -1.83 -2.72 0.04
C VAL A 62 -0.96 -3.87 0.51
N PRO A 63 -0.84 -4.96 -0.25
CA PRO A 63 -0.05 -6.12 0.16
C PRO A 63 1.38 -5.71 0.49
N TRP A 64 1.95 -6.32 1.52
CA TRP A 64 3.30 -6.06 1.99
C TRP A 64 4.38 -6.26 0.90
N PHE A 65 4.08 -6.99 -0.15
CA PHE A 65 4.96 -7.27 -1.29
C PHE A 65 4.79 -6.26 -2.45
N GLN A 66 4.15 -5.10 -2.25
CA GLN A 66 3.98 -4.07 -3.28
C GLN A 66 4.65 -2.76 -2.86
N GLY A 67 5.16 -2.03 -3.86
CA GLY A 67 5.68 -0.68 -3.67
C GLY A 67 6.83 -0.60 -2.68
N ASP A 68 6.55 -0.05 -1.51
CA ASP A 68 7.55 0.22 -0.47
C ASP A 68 8.32 -1.02 0.00
N PHE A 69 7.76 -2.23 -0.14
CA PHE A 69 8.47 -3.47 0.15
C PHE A 69 9.73 -3.62 -0.71
N TYR A 70 9.63 -3.36 -2.01
CA TYR A 70 10.79 -3.47 -2.90
C TYR A 70 11.84 -2.42 -2.61
N VAL A 71 11.42 -1.22 -2.18
CA VAL A 71 12.35 -0.18 -1.72
C VAL A 71 13.08 -0.63 -0.46
N LEU A 72 12.38 -1.25 0.49
CA LEU A 72 13.01 -1.80 1.71
C LEU A 72 13.96 -2.95 1.39
N VAL A 73 13.61 -3.83 0.46
CA VAL A 73 14.51 -4.89 -0.03
C VAL A 73 15.73 -4.27 -0.71
N ALA A 74 15.54 -3.25 -1.53
CA ALA A 74 16.63 -2.54 -2.18
C ALA A 74 17.59 -1.90 -1.18
N LEU A 75 17.07 -1.24 -0.15
CA LEU A 75 17.88 -0.68 0.93
C LEU A 75 18.67 -1.77 1.67
N LEU A 76 18.05 -2.91 1.94
CA LEU A 76 18.74 -4.05 2.56
C LEU A 76 19.89 -4.57 1.69
N LEU A 77 19.66 -4.74 0.40
CA LEU A 77 20.69 -5.16 -0.56
C LEU A 77 21.83 -4.14 -0.65
N LEU A 78 21.51 -2.84 -0.62
CA LEU A 78 22.49 -1.77 -0.62
C LEU A 78 23.39 -1.85 0.62
N VAL A 79 22.81 -2.07 1.79
CA VAL A 79 23.53 -2.22 3.05
C VAL A 79 24.46 -3.45 3.00
N ILE A 80 23.95 -4.60 2.56
CA ILE A 80 24.74 -5.83 2.44
C ILE A 80 25.90 -5.62 1.47
N SER A 81 25.65 -4.97 0.34
CA SER A 81 26.66 -4.65 -0.67
C SER A 81 27.74 -3.75 -0.10
N GLY A 82 27.35 -2.64 0.55
CA GLY A 82 28.29 -1.68 1.12
C GLY A 82 29.14 -2.26 2.25
N MET A 83 28.51 -3.00 3.17
CA MET A 83 29.23 -3.68 4.26
C MET A 83 30.20 -4.74 3.73
N GLY A 84 29.78 -5.52 2.74
CA GLY A 84 30.64 -6.54 2.13
C GLY A 84 31.85 -5.96 1.44
N LEU A 85 31.70 -4.86 0.71
CA LEU A 85 32.82 -4.13 0.08
C LEU A 85 33.76 -3.54 1.15
N GLY A 86 33.21 -2.96 2.22
CA GLY A 86 34.00 -2.43 3.32
C GLY A 86 34.87 -3.51 4.00
N LEU A 87 34.24 -4.63 4.37
CA LEU A 87 34.91 -5.76 5.02
C LEU A 87 35.99 -6.38 4.13
N SER A 88 35.83 -6.36 2.81
CA SER A 88 36.84 -6.90 1.89
C SER A 88 38.11 -6.04 1.81
N LYS A 89 38.03 -4.76 2.18
CA LYS A 89 39.15 -3.80 2.14
C LYS A 89 39.90 -3.64 3.47
N GLY A 90 39.38 -4.20 4.55
CA GLY A 90 39.95 -4.09 5.89
C GLY A 90 39.19 -3.11 6.80
N TRP A 91 39.58 -3.07 8.08
CA TRP A 91 38.94 -2.27 9.13
C TRP A 91 39.60 -0.89 9.29
N ASP A 92 39.50 -0.04 8.29
CA ASP A 92 39.91 1.35 8.37
C ASP A 92 38.78 2.23 8.94
N ALA A 93 39.12 3.44 9.39
CA ALA A 93 38.15 4.36 9.99
C ALA A 93 36.95 4.65 9.08
N GLU A 94 37.17 4.76 7.77
CA GLU A 94 36.12 4.98 6.77
C GLU A 94 35.17 3.77 6.67
N ASN A 95 35.72 2.56 6.75
CA ASN A 95 34.95 1.31 6.72
C ASN A 95 34.10 1.13 7.98
N ILE A 96 34.59 1.60 9.14
CA ILE A 96 33.85 1.59 10.40
C ILE A 96 32.65 2.53 10.32
N VAL A 97 32.84 3.75 9.79
CA VAL A 97 31.71 4.70 9.56
C VAL A 97 30.68 4.10 8.60
N GLY A 98 31.13 3.48 7.52
CA GLY A 98 30.26 2.77 6.57
C GLY A 98 29.48 1.62 7.23
N ALA A 99 30.12 0.84 8.11
CA ALA A 99 29.47 -0.23 8.86
C ALA A 99 28.39 0.30 9.82
N ILE A 100 28.67 1.39 10.54
CA ILE A 100 27.69 2.04 11.43
C ILE A 100 26.51 2.54 10.62
N ALA A 101 26.75 3.25 9.51
CA ALA A 101 25.68 3.69 8.61
C ALA A 101 24.84 2.51 8.08
N GLY A 102 25.50 1.40 7.73
CA GLY A 102 24.84 0.17 7.32
C GLY A 102 23.92 -0.40 8.40
N ILE A 103 24.37 -0.44 9.64
CA ILE A 103 23.55 -0.91 10.79
C ILE A 103 22.32 -0.02 10.98
N VAL A 104 22.49 1.30 10.90
CA VAL A 104 21.37 2.25 11.01
C VAL A 104 20.35 2.03 9.89
N LEU A 105 20.79 1.91 8.64
CA LEU A 105 19.93 1.62 7.50
C LEU A 105 19.21 0.27 7.64
N LEU A 106 19.90 -0.75 8.14
CA LEU A 106 19.32 -2.06 8.43
C LEU A 106 18.20 -1.94 9.49
N ALA A 107 18.44 -1.20 10.57
CA ALA A 107 17.46 -0.96 11.62
C ALA A 107 16.22 -0.24 11.06
N LEU A 108 16.43 0.77 10.21
CA LEU A 108 15.34 1.49 9.51
C LEU A 108 14.56 0.55 8.57
N ALA A 109 15.24 -0.29 7.78
CA ALA A 109 14.60 -1.26 6.91
C ALA A 109 13.75 -2.26 7.71
N VAL A 110 14.29 -2.84 8.79
CA VAL A 110 13.57 -3.77 9.68
C VAL A 110 12.36 -3.09 10.32
N SER A 111 12.51 -1.83 10.76
CA SER A 111 11.39 -1.04 11.29
C SER A 111 10.31 -0.80 10.23
N GLY A 112 10.70 -0.47 9.01
CA GLY A 112 9.81 -0.33 7.86
C GLY A 112 9.04 -1.62 7.56
N PHE A 113 9.72 -2.78 7.49
CA PHE A 113 9.06 -4.07 7.29
C PHE A 113 8.06 -4.40 8.40
N ARG A 114 8.43 -4.15 9.66
CA ARG A 114 7.52 -4.35 10.80
C ARG A 114 6.31 -3.43 10.72
N SER A 115 6.49 -2.19 10.28
CA SER A 115 5.42 -1.23 10.08
C SER A 115 4.48 -1.70 8.97
N GLN A 116 5.01 -2.03 7.79
CA GLN A 116 4.24 -2.56 6.66
C GLN A 116 3.46 -3.84 7.03
N ALA A 117 4.10 -4.77 7.72
CA ALA A 117 3.44 -6.00 8.16
C ALA A 117 2.29 -5.71 9.16
N ARG A 118 2.47 -4.72 10.06
CA ARG A 118 1.41 -4.28 10.97
C ARG A 118 0.24 -3.63 10.22
N LEU A 119 0.52 -2.75 9.29
CA LEU A 119 -0.49 -2.10 8.45
C LEU A 119 -1.30 -3.14 7.67
N TRP A 120 -0.63 -4.07 7.01
CA TRP A 120 -1.28 -5.13 6.25
C TRP A 120 -2.19 -6.03 7.11
N ARG A 121 -1.81 -6.28 8.36
CA ARG A 121 -2.60 -7.11 9.27
C ARG A 121 -3.80 -6.37 9.88
N ARG A 122 -3.69 -5.06 10.10
CA ARG A 122 -4.65 -4.26 10.88
C ARG A 122 -5.60 -3.42 10.02
N CYS A 123 -5.14 -2.93 8.86
CA CYS A 123 -5.99 -2.10 8.03
C CYS A 123 -6.89 -2.97 7.16
N ARG A 124 -8.16 -3.04 7.51
CA ARG A 124 -9.16 -3.82 6.79
C ARG A 124 -10.45 -3.04 6.70
N LEU A 125 -11.09 -3.17 5.55
CA LEU A 125 -12.48 -2.77 5.36
C LEU A 125 -13.27 -4.04 5.12
N ARG A 126 -14.26 -4.31 5.96
CA ARG A 126 -15.18 -5.44 5.82
C ARG A 126 -16.52 -4.91 5.37
N ILE A 127 -17.06 -5.47 4.32
CA ILE A 127 -18.37 -5.13 3.77
C ILE A 127 -19.26 -6.34 3.94
N GLY A 128 -20.13 -6.26 4.93
CA GLY A 128 -21.20 -7.22 5.18
C GLY A 128 -22.47 -6.86 4.43
N GLN A 129 -23.52 -7.67 4.60
CA GLN A 129 -24.81 -7.40 3.96
C GLN A 129 -25.50 -6.16 4.55
N SER A 130 -25.45 -5.98 5.86
CA SER A 130 -26.11 -4.92 6.60
C SER A 130 -25.17 -3.90 7.24
N GLU A 131 -23.89 -4.20 7.31
CA GLU A 131 -22.93 -3.37 8.02
C GLU A 131 -21.57 -3.27 7.32
N LEU A 132 -20.90 -2.17 7.56
CA LEU A 132 -19.54 -1.88 7.12
C LEU A 132 -18.66 -1.79 8.37
N ALA A 133 -17.60 -2.59 8.43
CA ALA A 133 -16.66 -2.52 9.53
C ALA A 133 -15.29 -2.00 9.06
N ILE A 134 -14.82 -0.94 9.68
CA ILE A 134 -13.55 -0.29 9.38
C ILE A 134 -12.58 -0.57 10.52
N GLU A 135 -11.54 -1.34 10.25
CA GLU A 135 -10.45 -1.57 11.19
C GLU A 135 -9.30 -0.59 10.89
N VAL A 136 -9.01 0.30 11.82
CA VAL A 136 -8.04 1.40 11.68
C VAL A 136 -6.67 1.01 12.23
N ILE A 137 -5.63 1.69 11.75
CA ILE A 137 -4.22 1.48 12.11
C ILE A 137 -3.93 1.64 13.60
N LYS A 138 -4.71 2.45 14.31
CA LYS A 138 -4.44 2.80 15.70
C LYS A 138 -4.50 1.56 16.59
N ALA A 139 -3.38 1.25 17.23
CA ALA A 139 -3.28 0.09 18.12
C ALA A 139 -4.29 0.21 19.27
N GLY A 140 -5.17 -0.79 19.40
CA GLY A 140 -6.17 -0.83 20.47
C GLY A 140 -7.48 -0.09 20.18
N ALA A 141 -7.64 0.56 19.03
CA ALA A 141 -8.92 1.11 18.63
C ALA A 141 -9.88 -0.04 18.27
N ALA A 142 -11.10 0.03 18.78
CA ALA A 142 -12.16 -0.87 18.34
C ALA A 142 -12.49 -0.61 16.86
N PRO A 143 -12.90 -1.64 16.09
CA PRO A 143 -13.38 -1.43 14.75
C PRO A 143 -14.61 -0.51 14.76
N ILE A 144 -14.64 0.40 13.80
CA ILE A 144 -15.81 1.26 13.61
C ILE A 144 -16.80 0.46 12.76
N VAL A 145 -17.92 0.11 13.36
CA VAL A 145 -19.00 -0.62 12.67
C VAL A 145 -20.09 0.37 12.31
N ILE A 146 -20.41 0.47 11.03
CA ILE A 146 -21.39 1.41 10.50
C ILE A 146 -22.53 0.59 9.87
N PRO A 147 -23.73 0.62 10.44
CA PRO A 147 -24.89 0.03 9.81
C PRO A 147 -25.18 0.70 8.46
N ARG A 148 -25.61 -0.06 7.47
CA ARG A 148 -25.89 0.46 6.14
C ARG A 148 -26.89 1.61 6.16
N GLU A 149 -27.90 1.51 7.00
CA GLU A 149 -28.95 2.51 7.19
C GLU A 149 -28.40 3.84 7.75
N ALA A 150 -27.32 3.78 8.51
CA ALA A 150 -26.66 4.96 9.06
C ALA A 150 -25.85 5.73 8.02
N VAL A 151 -25.50 5.12 6.88
CA VAL A 151 -24.73 5.78 5.82
C VAL A 151 -25.57 6.81 5.08
N GLN A 152 -25.24 8.08 5.27
CA GLN A 152 -25.95 9.20 4.67
C GLN A 152 -25.44 9.53 3.27
N ALA A 153 -24.11 9.67 3.13
CA ALA A 153 -23.48 10.03 1.87
C ALA A 153 -22.12 9.34 1.69
N ILE A 154 -21.77 9.11 0.42
CA ILE A 154 -20.47 8.63 -0.01
C ILE A 154 -19.98 9.62 -1.05
N ASN A 155 -18.97 10.42 -0.70
CA ASN A 155 -18.48 11.50 -1.53
C ASN A 155 -17.00 11.27 -1.85
N THR A 156 -16.59 11.64 -3.06
CA THR A 156 -15.15 11.75 -3.36
C THR A 156 -14.72 13.19 -3.15
N GLU A 157 -13.84 13.39 -2.21
CA GLU A 157 -13.21 14.68 -1.96
C GLU A 157 -11.82 14.72 -2.62
N ILE A 158 -11.54 15.82 -3.26
CA ILE A 158 -10.21 16.10 -3.82
C ILE A 158 -9.56 17.11 -2.89
N VAL A 159 -8.51 16.69 -2.21
CA VAL A 159 -7.73 17.59 -1.36
C VAL A 159 -6.43 17.93 -2.08
N ASP A 160 -6.25 19.21 -2.36
CA ASP A 160 -4.99 19.75 -2.81
C ASP A 160 -4.05 19.84 -1.60
N GLY A 161 -3.19 18.87 -1.46
CA GLY A 161 -2.40 18.76 -0.25
C GLY A 161 -1.01 18.22 -0.50
N GLY A 162 -0.16 19.02 -1.04
CA GLY A 162 1.24 18.67 -1.09
C GLY A 162 2.09 19.87 -1.51
N ILE A 163 3.24 19.99 -0.90
CA ILE A 163 4.31 20.93 -1.30
C ILE A 163 4.69 20.72 -2.78
N ASP A 164 4.29 19.58 -3.35
CA ASP A 164 4.55 19.16 -4.74
C ASP A 164 3.35 19.32 -5.68
N GLY A 165 2.25 19.94 -5.22
CA GLY A 165 1.04 20.17 -6.05
C GLY A 165 0.27 18.89 -6.40
N SER A 166 0.51 17.78 -5.70
CA SER A 166 -0.20 16.54 -5.95
C SER A 166 -1.63 16.59 -5.37
N THR A 167 -2.61 16.34 -6.22
CA THR A 167 -4.01 16.18 -5.80
C THR A 167 -4.24 14.76 -5.30
N THR A 168 -4.74 14.62 -4.07
CA THR A 168 -5.09 13.32 -3.52
C THR A 168 -6.60 13.20 -3.40
N ARG A 169 -7.16 12.11 -3.94
CA ARG A 169 -8.57 11.81 -3.85
C ARG A 169 -8.84 10.96 -2.60
N TYR A 170 -9.77 11.43 -1.77
CA TYR A 170 -10.28 10.72 -0.61
C TYR A 170 -11.72 10.32 -0.82
N LEU A 171 -12.10 9.20 -0.28
CA LEU A 171 -13.51 8.81 -0.17
C LEU A 171 -13.97 9.24 1.22
N ALA A 172 -14.90 10.19 1.28
CA ALA A 172 -15.55 10.62 2.51
C ALA A 172 -16.85 9.84 2.69
N LEU A 173 -16.91 9.05 3.76
CA LEU A 173 -18.11 8.34 4.18
C LEU A 173 -18.76 9.13 5.30
N VAL A 174 -19.92 9.69 5.05
CA VAL A 174 -20.74 10.42 6.03
C VAL A 174 -21.78 9.46 6.59
N TYR A 175 -21.80 9.31 7.92
CA TYR A 175 -22.77 8.42 8.59
C TYR A 175 -23.33 9.08 9.85
N GLY A 176 -24.51 8.63 10.27
CA GLY A 176 -25.13 9.08 11.52
C GLY A 176 -24.43 8.46 12.71
N GLY A 177 -23.71 9.29 13.49
CA GLY A 177 -23.10 8.88 14.75
C GLY A 177 -24.12 8.72 15.87
N GLY A 178 -23.75 8.00 16.94
CA GLY A 178 -24.62 7.73 18.08
C GLY A 178 -25.10 8.98 18.87
N GLY A 179 -24.59 10.17 18.54
CA GLY A 179 -24.96 11.45 19.13
C GLY A 179 -25.89 12.31 18.25
N GLY A 180 -26.41 11.79 17.13
CA GLY A 180 -27.29 12.53 16.24
C GLY A 180 -26.62 13.53 15.31
N GLN A 181 -25.31 13.74 15.43
CA GLN A 181 -24.53 14.52 14.47
C GLN A 181 -23.90 13.62 13.42
N PRO A 182 -23.82 14.06 12.16
CA PRO A 182 -23.15 13.31 11.13
C PRO A 182 -21.63 13.26 11.40
N GLU A 183 -21.08 12.07 11.38
CA GLU A 183 -19.63 11.82 11.43
C GLU A 183 -19.10 11.53 10.05
N THR A 184 -17.88 11.97 9.75
CA THR A 184 -17.24 11.73 8.46
C THR A 184 -15.96 10.94 8.68
N ILE A 185 -15.83 9.83 7.94
CA ILE A 185 -14.59 9.05 7.87
C ILE A 185 -14.02 9.16 6.47
N HIS A 186 -12.73 9.53 6.42
CA HIS A 186 -12.00 9.58 5.17
C HIS A 186 -11.30 8.24 4.91
N ILE A 187 -11.63 7.61 3.79
CA ILE A 187 -11.01 6.38 3.31
C ILE A 187 -10.14 6.74 2.11
N GLY A 188 -8.81 6.66 2.25
CA GLY A 188 -7.94 7.02 1.14
C GLY A 188 -6.45 6.93 1.45
N ARG A 189 -5.66 7.38 0.51
CA ARG A 189 -4.20 7.30 0.54
C ARG A 189 -3.66 8.49 1.35
N HIS A 190 -3.05 8.24 2.50
CA HIS A 190 -2.30 9.20 3.32
C HIS A 190 -3.09 10.33 4.00
N THR A 191 -3.94 10.02 4.93
CA THR A 191 -4.18 10.97 6.03
C THR A 191 -3.66 10.36 7.32
N ALA A 192 -2.87 11.14 8.06
CA ALA A 192 -2.32 10.73 9.34
C ALA A 192 -3.41 10.39 10.38
N GLU A 193 -4.63 10.85 10.15
CA GLU A 193 -5.75 10.71 11.08
C GLU A 193 -6.65 9.50 10.81
N SER A 194 -6.87 9.10 9.57
CA SER A 194 -7.79 7.98 9.26
C SER A 194 -7.10 6.71 8.75
N GLY A 195 -5.88 6.80 8.30
CA GLY A 195 -4.94 5.71 8.08
C GLY A 195 -5.40 4.46 7.32
N LEU A 196 -6.49 4.50 6.59
CA LEU A 196 -7.00 3.35 5.86
C LEU A 196 -6.52 3.39 4.41
N LEU A 197 -5.39 2.73 4.15
CA LEU A 197 -4.85 2.51 2.82
C LEU A 197 -5.32 1.16 2.30
N LEU A 198 -6.24 1.19 1.33
CA LEU A 198 -6.75 -0.03 0.71
C LEU A 198 -6.08 -0.31 -0.63
N SER A 199 -5.94 -1.59 -0.95
CA SER A 199 -5.43 -2.05 -2.25
C SER A 199 -6.44 -1.90 -3.40
N VAL A 200 -7.63 -1.39 -3.12
CA VAL A 200 -8.71 -1.16 -4.09
C VAL A 200 -8.58 0.23 -4.70
N LYS A 201 -8.85 0.36 -5.99
CA LYS A 201 -8.88 1.67 -6.65
C LYS A 201 -10.00 2.54 -6.02
N PRO A 202 -9.73 3.81 -5.67
CA PRO A 202 -10.71 4.67 -5.03
C PRO A 202 -12.04 4.77 -5.79
N GLN A 203 -11.99 4.86 -7.12
CA GLN A 203 -13.19 4.91 -7.97
C GLN A 203 -14.01 3.62 -7.92
N ASN A 204 -13.36 2.45 -7.83
CA ASN A 204 -14.07 1.19 -7.70
C ASN A 204 -14.68 1.06 -6.29
N LEU A 205 -13.97 1.53 -5.28
CA LEU A 205 -14.47 1.53 -3.90
C LEU A 205 -15.70 2.43 -3.77
N GLU A 206 -15.66 3.64 -4.32
CA GLU A 206 -16.80 4.57 -4.34
C GLU A 206 -18.03 3.93 -4.96
N ARG A 207 -17.89 3.40 -6.19
CA ARG A 207 -18.99 2.73 -6.89
C ARG A 207 -19.52 1.50 -6.15
N ALA A 208 -18.63 0.72 -5.55
CA ALA A 208 -18.98 -0.46 -4.80
C ALA A 208 -19.75 -0.12 -3.52
N LEU A 209 -19.31 0.90 -2.79
CA LEU A 209 -20.00 1.37 -1.59
C LEU A 209 -21.34 2.04 -1.92
N ALA A 210 -21.43 2.78 -3.03
CA ALA A 210 -22.72 3.30 -3.53
C ALA A 210 -23.68 2.17 -3.85
N ALA A 211 -23.24 1.17 -4.64
CA ALA A 211 -24.07 0.01 -4.95
C ALA A 211 -24.46 -0.80 -3.70
N TRP A 212 -23.57 -0.88 -2.70
CA TRP A 212 -23.87 -1.52 -1.43
C TRP A 212 -24.90 -0.74 -0.62
N LYS A 213 -24.79 0.60 -0.58
CA LYS A 213 -25.74 1.45 0.13
C LYS A 213 -27.14 1.36 -0.48
N ASP A 214 -27.23 1.42 -1.82
CA ASP A 214 -28.49 1.44 -2.57
C ASP A 214 -29.13 0.03 -2.69
N GLY A 215 -28.40 -1.01 -2.36
CA GLY A 215 -28.89 -2.39 -2.43
C GLY A 215 -29.91 -2.72 -1.33
N GLY A 216 -30.84 -3.65 -1.62
CA GLY A 216 -31.79 -4.16 -0.62
C GLY A 216 -31.13 -5.03 0.45
N SER A 217 -31.68 -5.05 1.67
CA SER A 217 -31.22 -5.93 2.74
C SER A 217 -31.35 -7.41 2.40
N ASP A 218 -32.33 -7.73 1.57
CA ASP A 218 -32.70 -9.09 1.20
C ASP A 218 -32.16 -9.51 -0.17
N ASP A 219 -31.28 -8.69 -0.77
CA ASP A 219 -30.67 -9.00 -2.07
C ASP A 219 -29.50 -9.99 -1.87
N PRO A 220 -29.67 -11.27 -2.23
CA PRO A 220 -28.62 -12.29 -2.06
C PRO A 220 -27.41 -12.04 -2.98
N GLU A 221 -27.59 -11.31 -4.09
CA GLU A 221 -26.55 -11.04 -5.08
C GLU A 221 -25.80 -9.72 -4.80
N LEU A 222 -26.23 -8.95 -3.79
CA LEU A 222 -25.63 -7.66 -3.47
C LEU A 222 -24.12 -7.73 -3.32
N LEU A 223 -23.65 -8.66 -2.50
CA LEU A 223 -22.22 -8.79 -2.24
C LEU A 223 -21.44 -9.28 -3.48
N ASP A 224 -22.05 -10.08 -4.35
CA ASP A 224 -21.41 -10.52 -5.61
C ASP A 224 -21.23 -9.34 -6.55
N ARG A 225 -22.24 -8.50 -6.66
CA ARG A 225 -22.20 -7.26 -7.44
C ARG A 225 -21.14 -6.28 -6.89
N VAL A 226 -21.12 -6.08 -5.57
CA VAL A 226 -20.13 -5.23 -4.90
C VAL A 226 -18.73 -5.75 -5.14
N GLU A 227 -18.49 -7.06 -5.00
CA GLU A 227 -17.19 -7.67 -5.27
C GLU A 227 -16.75 -7.51 -6.74
N ALA A 228 -17.64 -7.69 -7.69
CA ALA A 228 -17.36 -7.50 -9.10
C ALA A 228 -16.90 -6.07 -9.40
N ILE A 229 -17.57 -5.06 -8.81
CA ILE A 229 -17.20 -3.65 -8.95
C ILE A 229 -15.83 -3.40 -8.33
N LEU A 230 -15.57 -3.89 -7.11
CA LEU A 230 -14.29 -3.73 -6.43
C LEU A 230 -13.13 -4.31 -7.25
N ARG A 231 -13.35 -5.43 -7.92
CA ARG A 231 -12.37 -6.08 -8.81
C ARG A 231 -12.23 -5.41 -10.18
N GLY A 232 -13.07 -4.42 -10.48
CA GLY A 232 -13.07 -3.73 -11.77
C GLY A 232 -13.67 -4.57 -12.90
N ARG A 233 -14.52 -5.55 -12.58
CA ARG A 233 -15.18 -6.46 -13.54
C ARG A 233 -16.57 -5.96 -14.00
N SER A 234 -16.92 -4.72 -13.70
CA SER A 234 -18.25 -4.16 -13.93
C SER A 234 -18.67 -3.95 -15.40
N GLY A 235 -18.08 -4.70 -16.32
CA GLY A 235 -18.44 -4.65 -17.74
C GLY A 235 -19.33 -5.80 -18.25
N THR A 236 -19.73 -6.77 -17.41
CA THR A 236 -20.34 -8.01 -17.95
C THR A 236 -21.64 -8.45 -17.25
N VAL A 237 -22.23 -7.63 -16.40
CA VAL A 237 -23.49 -8.00 -15.72
C VAL A 237 -24.55 -6.94 -15.98
N LEU A 238 -24.85 -6.67 -17.24
CA LEU A 238 -26.10 -6.08 -17.73
C LEU A 238 -26.34 -6.68 -19.11
N GLY A 239 -26.89 -7.85 -19.11
CA GLY A 239 -27.48 -8.51 -20.26
C GLY A 239 -28.73 -9.25 -19.80
#